data_492bf1ab0908196539f6bde933e68a35
#
_entry.id   492bf1ab0908196539f6bde933e68a35
#
_cell.length_a   1.000
_cell.length_b   1.000
_cell.length_c   1.000
_cell.angle_alpha   90.00
_cell.angle_beta   90.00
_cell.angle_gamma   90.00
#
_symmetry.space_group_name_H-M   'P 1'
#
loop_
_entity.id
_entity.type
_entity.pdbx_description
1 polymer ?
#
loop_
_entity_poly.entity_id
_entity_poly.type
_entity_poly.pdbx_seq_one_letter_code
_entity_poly.pdbx_strand_id
1 'polypeptide(L)'
;MIGISADFDPVHLGHKKLIDKARELADKKNEEVVIYLNKGFSANHAPFFVNYESRSKMALEAGADRVVPIEGLHHRLTLAYTVPIRISKMIEDGVIDYVDAADVSNARIKKYASSFAKKGIFSGIPRNLPSRNVIRWFAVNEFLYNKYKRNLKFHIIPEYKIAGEKISGREIRKEIVENNMEIPESVVRLLPDPTVRILEEEIKKGHVPGERNIKDLTKRLNTYSRANLNNIAHMNADAVNAIVAGRSYKREDQIWASFRMAGYGPVLTRLAVSATEENVTRREVFNLIKEYEDDGIIPKDMSVEQVIERAYYVSSKSSEGDSSSDAHKMFIKGDRGSKKPFYSFDAGMHLRRFEVESLKGGMEAMFYVDKNERLCCEMRAEDRKIKSPLKLPANEVTYLRLLIDSHFIPLRGEIIKKPEGWRVRIFVGDEGL
;
A
#
# COMPACT_ATOMS: atom_id res chain seq x y z
N MET A 1 4.35 -0.38 -29.06
CA MET A 1 3.23 -1.06 -28.34
C MET A 1 2.55 -0.09 -27.39
N ILE A 2 1.26 -0.29 -27.14
CA ILE A 2 0.44 0.50 -26.22
C ILE A 2 0.20 -0.36 -24.96
N GLY A 3 0.63 0.11 -23.80
CA GLY A 3 0.56 -0.64 -22.54
C GLY A 3 -0.58 -0.18 -21.64
N ILE A 4 -1.18 -1.12 -20.91
CA ILE A 4 -2.09 -0.89 -19.79
C ILE A 4 -1.64 -1.79 -18.64
N SER A 5 -1.64 -1.30 -17.39
CA SER A 5 -1.40 -2.12 -16.20
C SER A 5 -2.61 -2.07 -15.27
N ALA A 6 -3.23 -3.22 -15.05
CA ALA A 6 -4.43 -3.33 -14.22
C ALA A 6 -4.55 -4.72 -13.59
N ASP A 7 -5.41 -4.85 -12.60
CA ASP A 7 -5.77 -6.13 -11.99
C ASP A 7 -6.90 -6.85 -12.75
N PHE A 8 -7.81 -6.10 -13.37
CA PHE A 8 -8.95 -6.61 -14.16
C PHE A 8 -9.78 -7.68 -13.43
N ASP A 9 -10.18 -7.40 -12.22
CA ASP A 9 -10.81 -8.39 -11.34
C ASP A 9 -12.23 -7.97 -10.92
N PRO A 10 -13.24 -8.15 -11.82
CA PRO A 10 -13.18 -8.48 -13.23
C PRO A 10 -12.96 -7.28 -14.16
N VAL A 11 -12.86 -7.51 -15.46
CA VAL A 11 -12.92 -6.44 -16.46
C VAL A 11 -14.32 -5.83 -16.45
N HIS A 12 -14.42 -4.52 -16.23
CA HIS A 12 -15.68 -3.76 -16.24
C HIS A 12 -15.65 -2.65 -17.30
N LEU A 13 -16.77 -1.97 -17.53
CA LEU A 13 -16.88 -0.94 -18.58
C LEU A 13 -15.85 0.17 -18.46
N GLY A 14 -15.41 0.53 -17.26
CA GLY A 14 -14.30 1.47 -17.07
C GLY A 14 -12.98 0.94 -17.63
N HIS A 15 -12.68 -0.35 -17.44
CA HIS A 15 -11.51 -1.01 -18.02
C HIS A 15 -11.66 -1.14 -19.55
N LYS A 16 -12.86 -1.45 -20.04
CA LYS A 16 -13.14 -1.49 -21.48
C LYS A 16 -12.82 -0.15 -22.16
N LYS A 17 -13.14 0.98 -21.51
CA LYS A 17 -12.79 2.32 -22.03
C LYS A 17 -11.28 2.55 -22.11
N LEU A 18 -10.49 2.00 -21.16
CA LEU A 18 -9.02 2.04 -21.26
C LEU A 18 -8.53 1.25 -22.46
N ILE A 19 -9.06 0.03 -22.64
CA ILE A 19 -8.70 -0.84 -23.78
C ILE A 19 -9.13 -0.20 -25.10
N ASP A 20 -10.33 0.39 -25.19
CA ASP A 20 -10.79 1.10 -26.39
C ASP A 20 -9.86 2.26 -26.76
N LYS A 21 -9.42 3.03 -25.75
CA LYS A 21 -8.46 4.12 -25.98
C LYS A 21 -7.10 3.60 -26.43
N ALA A 22 -6.63 2.51 -25.84
CA ALA A 22 -5.39 1.87 -26.27
C ALA A 22 -5.51 1.34 -27.71
N ARG A 23 -6.63 0.74 -28.07
CA ARG A 23 -6.93 0.27 -29.43
C ARG A 23 -6.94 1.42 -30.45
N GLU A 24 -7.62 2.52 -30.14
CA GLU A 24 -7.61 3.73 -30.97
C GLU A 24 -6.17 4.22 -31.28
N LEU A 25 -5.29 4.16 -30.28
CA LEU A 25 -3.89 4.55 -30.45
C LEU A 25 -3.09 3.51 -31.24
N ALA A 26 -3.35 2.22 -30.97
CA ALA A 26 -2.68 1.11 -31.63
C ALA A 26 -3.02 1.07 -33.11
N ASP A 27 -4.29 1.22 -33.50
CA ASP A 27 -4.73 1.22 -34.90
C ASP A 27 -4.09 2.36 -35.71
N LYS A 28 -3.96 3.56 -35.12
CA LYS A 28 -3.29 4.71 -35.75
C LYS A 28 -1.80 4.48 -36.01
N LYS A 29 -1.17 3.60 -35.25
CA LYS A 29 0.28 3.35 -35.28
C LYS A 29 0.65 1.98 -35.85
N ASN A 30 -0.34 1.16 -36.15
CA ASN A 30 -0.17 -0.26 -36.46
C ASN A 30 0.64 -1.01 -35.37
N GLU A 31 0.21 -0.87 -34.12
CA GLU A 31 0.86 -1.43 -32.94
C GLU A 31 -0.10 -2.33 -32.15
N GLU A 32 0.44 -3.10 -31.21
CA GLU A 32 -0.32 -3.98 -30.30
C GLU A 32 -0.78 -3.25 -29.05
N VAL A 33 -1.94 -3.68 -28.52
CA VAL A 33 -2.41 -3.37 -27.16
C VAL A 33 -1.99 -4.49 -26.22
N VAL A 34 -1.15 -4.17 -25.24
CA VAL A 34 -0.56 -5.12 -24.30
C VAL A 34 -1.04 -4.82 -22.86
N ILE A 35 -1.61 -5.82 -22.21
CA ILE A 35 -2.06 -5.72 -20.82
C ILE A 35 -1.04 -6.35 -19.90
N TYR A 36 -0.51 -5.58 -18.93
CA TYR A 36 0.33 -6.06 -17.86
C TYR A 36 -0.56 -6.41 -16.65
N LEU A 37 -0.80 -7.71 -16.47
CA LEU A 37 -1.78 -8.25 -15.55
C LEU A 37 -1.10 -9.00 -14.40
N ASN A 38 -1.46 -8.67 -13.15
CA ASN A 38 -0.96 -9.40 -12.00
C ASN A 38 -1.38 -10.89 -12.04
N LYS A 39 -0.38 -11.77 -11.82
CA LYS A 39 -0.58 -13.20 -11.55
C LYS A 39 -0.16 -13.46 -10.10
N GLY A 40 -0.98 -14.19 -9.35
CA GLY A 40 -0.79 -14.41 -7.91
C GLY A 40 -1.73 -13.57 -7.08
N PHE A 41 -1.23 -12.53 -6.41
CA PHE A 41 -2.07 -11.65 -5.57
C PHE A 41 -2.34 -10.29 -6.24
N SER A 42 -3.47 -9.70 -5.88
CA SER A 42 -3.86 -8.37 -6.33
C SER A 42 -2.91 -7.28 -5.80
N ALA A 43 -3.02 -6.07 -6.34
CA ALA A 43 -2.32 -4.90 -5.81
C ALA A 43 -2.66 -4.59 -4.33
N ASN A 44 -3.72 -5.19 -3.80
CA ASN A 44 -4.10 -5.13 -2.39
C ASN A 44 -3.58 -6.33 -1.56
N HIS A 45 -2.69 -7.16 -2.10
CA HIS A 45 -2.12 -8.34 -1.44
C HIS A 45 -3.18 -9.35 -0.95
N ALA A 46 -4.26 -9.48 -1.69
CA ALA A 46 -5.33 -10.44 -1.46
C ALA A 46 -5.47 -11.35 -2.67
N PRO A 47 -6.00 -12.57 -2.53
CA PRO A 47 -6.37 -13.39 -3.68
C PRO A 47 -7.28 -12.61 -4.63
N PHE A 48 -7.17 -12.91 -5.90
CA PHE A 48 -8.11 -12.39 -6.89
C PHE A 48 -9.45 -13.08 -6.78
N PHE A 49 -10.52 -12.35 -7.08
CA PHE A 49 -11.86 -12.92 -7.19
C PHE A 49 -11.95 -13.92 -8.36
N VAL A 50 -11.33 -13.55 -9.48
CA VAL A 50 -11.24 -14.38 -10.68
C VAL A 50 -9.79 -14.76 -10.94
N ASN A 51 -9.52 -16.00 -11.33
CA ASN A 51 -8.18 -16.50 -11.63
C ASN A 51 -7.50 -15.72 -12.78
N TYR A 52 -6.19 -15.91 -12.93
CA TYR A 52 -5.39 -15.18 -13.94
C TYR A 52 -5.84 -15.51 -15.36
N GLU A 53 -6.12 -16.76 -15.66
CA GLU A 53 -6.47 -17.28 -16.98
C GLU A 53 -7.78 -16.64 -17.46
N SER A 54 -8.78 -16.61 -16.62
CA SER A 54 -10.09 -15.99 -16.92
C SER A 54 -10.01 -14.48 -17.04
N ARG A 55 -9.22 -13.80 -16.19
CA ARG A 55 -8.97 -12.36 -16.33
C ARG A 55 -8.21 -12.01 -17.61
N SER A 56 -7.26 -12.87 -18.02
CA SER A 56 -6.54 -12.73 -19.28
C SER A 56 -7.50 -12.90 -20.46
N LYS A 57 -8.38 -13.91 -20.43
CA LYS A 57 -9.41 -14.12 -21.45
C LYS A 57 -10.36 -12.94 -21.55
N MET A 58 -10.82 -12.39 -20.40
CA MET A 58 -11.65 -11.17 -20.38
C MET A 58 -10.94 -9.98 -21.04
N ALA A 59 -9.65 -9.80 -20.81
CA ALA A 59 -8.86 -8.71 -21.39
C ALA A 59 -8.70 -8.86 -22.90
N LEU A 60 -8.41 -10.07 -23.37
CA LEU A 60 -8.29 -10.37 -24.81
C LEU A 60 -9.63 -10.16 -25.53
N GLU A 61 -10.71 -10.71 -25.00
CA GLU A 61 -12.05 -10.55 -25.56
C GLU A 61 -12.56 -9.08 -25.47
N ALA A 62 -12.03 -8.29 -24.53
CA ALA A 62 -12.31 -6.85 -24.47
C ALA A 62 -11.51 -6.03 -25.51
N GLY A 63 -10.58 -6.64 -26.27
CA GLY A 63 -9.87 -5.99 -27.37
C GLY A 63 -8.37 -5.79 -27.17
N ALA A 64 -7.76 -6.43 -26.17
CA ALA A 64 -6.30 -6.51 -26.07
C ALA A 64 -5.75 -7.56 -27.06
N ASP A 65 -4.53 -7.34 -27.57
CA ASP A 65 -3.85 -8.34 -28.41
C ASP A 65 -3.05 -9.33 -27.60
N ARG A 66 -2.50 -8.89 -26.47
CA ARG A 66 -1.61 -9.70 -25.66
C ARG A 66 -1.73 -9.36 -24.17
N VAL A 67 -1.57 -10.40 -23.35
CA VAL A 67 -1.49 -10.25 -21.87
C VAL A 67 -0.12 -10.72 -21.40
N VAL A 68 0.58 -9.89 -20.64
CA VAL A 68 1.87 -10.17 -20.03
C VAL A 68 1.68 -10.36 -18.54
N PRO A 69 2.06 -11.53 -17.95
CA PRO A 69 1.94 -11.75 -16.53
C PRO A 69 2.95 -10.90 -15.76
N ILE A 70 2.48 -10.30 -14.67
CA ILE A 70 3.32 -9.75 -13.61
C ILE A 70 3.28 -10.76 -12.48
N GLU A 71 4.38 -11.49 -12.30
CA GLU A 71 4.49 -12.59 -11.35
C GLU A 71 5.78 -12.50 -10.53
N GLY A 72 5.99 -13.45 -9.62
CA GLY A 72 7.13 -13.49 -8.71
C GLY A 72 6.91 -12.68 -7.43
N LEU A 73 7.98 -12.33 -6.74
CA LEU A 73 7.91 -11.67 -5.44
C LEU A 73 7.44 -10.21 -5.50
N HIS A 74 7.26 -9.64 -6.68
CA HIS A 74 6.83 -8.22 -6.83
C HIS A 74 5.51 -7.94 -6.13
N HIS A 75 4.58 -8.90 -6.11
CA HIS A 75 3.31 -8.75 -5.40
C HIS A 75 3.45 -8.82 -3.86
N ARG A 76 4.67 -9.07 -3.35
CA ARG A 76 5.01 -8.94 -1.93
C ARG A 76 5.51 -7.57 -1.54
N LEU A 77 5.49 -6.62 -2.46
CA LEU A 77 5.92 -5.25 -2.25
C LEU A 77 4.74 -4.29 -2.35
N THR A 78 4.87 -3.12 -1.71
CA THR A 78 3.89 -2.05 -1.87
C THR A 78 3.96 -1.42 -3.27
N LEU A 79 2.94 -0.66 -3.66
CA LEU A 79 2.91 0.05 -4.95
C LEU A 79 4.10 0.98 -5.18
N ALA A 80 4.75 1.44 -4.12
CA ALA A 80 5.94 2.28 -4.22
C ALA A 80 7.11 1.55 -4.88
N TYR A 81 7.19 0.24 -4.72
CA TYR A 81 8.21 -0.62 -5.32
C TYR A 81 7.72 -1.29 -6.61
N THR A 82 6.46 -1.73 -6.62
CA THR A 82 5.96 -2.47 -7.78
C THR A 82 5.75 -1.59 -9.01
N VAL A 83 5.44 -0.30 -8.86
CA VAL A 83 5.28 0.61 -9.99
C VAL A 83 6.60 0.85 -10.75
N PRO A 84 7.76 1.12 -10.09
CA PRO A 84 9.04 1.17 -10.78
C PRO A 84 9.35 -0.10 -11.58
N ILE A 85 9.16 -1.27 -10.98
CA ILE A 85 9.41 -2.56 -11.64
C ILE A 85 8.51 -2.74 -12.87
N ARG A 86 7.23 -2.38 -12.78
CA ARG A 86 6.30 -2.49 -13.91
C ARG A 86 6.63 -1.53 -15.05
N ILE A 87 6.96 -0.28 -14.75
CA ILE A 87 7.34 0.70 -15.78
C ILE A 87 8.65 0.26 -16.44
N SER A 88 9.63 -0.21 -15.66
CA SER A 88 10.88 -0.78 -16.17
C SER A 88 10.59 -1.90 -17.17
N LYS A 89 9.80 -2.89 -16.77
CA LYS A 89 9.41 -4.00 -17.65
C LYS A 89 8.70 -3.51 -18.93
N MET A 90 7.77 -2.59 -18.82
CA MET A 90 7.09 -2.03 -19.99
C MET A 90 8.07 -1.36 -20.96
N ILE A 91 9.02 -0.57 -20.43
CA ILE A 91 10.05 0.10 -21.22
C ILE A 91 10.95 -0.94 -21.91
N GLU A 92 11.36 -1.97 -21.20
CA GLU A 92 12.21 -3.06 -21.72
C GLU A 92 11.48 -3.89 -22.80
N ASP A 93 10.20 -4.17 -22.60
CA ASP A 93 9.35 -4.84 -23.58
C ASP A 93 9.04 -3.97 -24.82
N GLY A 94 9.44 -2.69 -24.83
CA GLY A 94 9.26 -1.79 -25.97
C GLY A 94 7.93 -1.03 -25.99
N VAL A 95 7.22 -0.93 -24.85
CA VAL A 95 6.05 -0.06 -24.74
C VAL A 95 6.48 1.40 -24.90
N ILE A 96 5.73 2.15 -25.68
CA ILE A 96 5.95 3.59 -25.94
C ILE A 96 4.84 4.41 -25.31
N ASP A 97 3.60 3.98 -25.48
CA ASP A 97 2.41 4.67 -24.99
C ASP A 97 1.77 3.88 -23.86
N TYR A 98 1.35 4.57 -22.81
CA TYR A 98 0.67 3.98 -21.65
C TYR A 98 -0.68 4.66 -21.44
N VAL A 99 -1.74 3.88 -21.26
CA VAL A 99 -3.10 4.39 -21.05
C VAL A 99 -3.56 4.13 -19.63
N ASP A 100 -4.09 5.18 -18.96
CA ASP A 100 -4.69 5.10 -17.63
C ASP A 100 -5.84 6.10 -17.51
N ALA A 101 -6.56 6.08 -16.40
CA ALA A 101 -7.69 6.98 -16.13
C ALA A 101 -7.47 7.82 -14.87
N ALA A 102 -7.85 9.11 -14.95
CA ALA A 102 -7.83 10.01 -13.80
C ALA A 102 -8.82 11.15 -13.95
N ASP A 103 -9.41 11.59 -12.85
CA ASP A 103 -10.29 12.78 -12.80
C ASP A 103 -9.51 14.11 -12.62
N VAL A 104 -8.26 14.14 -13.02
CA VAL A 104 -7.38 15.32 -12.87
C VAL A 104 -6.63 15.58 -14.17
N SER A 105 -6.48 16.86 -14.52
CA SER A 105 -5.77 17.24 -15.73
C SER A 105 -4.30 16.78 -15.72
N ASN A 106 -3.79 16.37 -16.89
CA ASN A 106 -2.40 15.96 -17.07
C ASN A 106 -1.38 17.01 -16.57
N ALA A 107 -1.68 18.30 -16.76
CA ALA A 107 -0.80 19.38 -16.29
C ALA A 107 -0.65 19.37 -14.75
N ARG A 108 -1.76 19.18 -14.05
CA ARG A 108 -1.76 19.11 -12.58
C ARG A 108 -1.06 17.85 -12.07
N ILE A 109 -1.29 16.69 -12.72
CA ILE A 109 -0.60 15.44 -12.40
C ILE A 109 0.91 15.62 -12.57
N LYS A 110 1.37 16.14 -13.70
CA LYS A 110 2.80 16.37 -13.97
C LYS A 110 3.45 17.29 -12.94
N LYS A 111 2.79 18.37 -12.55
CA LYS A 111 3.31 19.30 -11.55
C LYS A 111 3.64 18.62 -10.22
N TYR A 112 2.75 17.74 -9.72
CA TYR A 112 3.00 16.96 -8.51
C TYR A 112 4.06 15.88 -8.74
N ALA A 113 3.96 15.15 -9.85
CA ALA A 113 4.86 14.06 -10.19
C ALA A 113 6.33 14.47 -10.22
N SER A 114 6.66 15.60 -10.87
CA SER A 114 8.04 16.12 -10.96
C SER A 114 8.65 16.41 -9.58
N SER A 115 7.86 16.87 -8.62
CA SER A 115 8.35 17.09 -7.25
C SER A 115 8.71 15.76 -6.56
N PHE A 116 7.91 14.71 -6.76
CA PHE A 116 8.16 13.39 -6.18
C PHE A 116 9.30 12.67 -6.91
N ALA A 117 9.38 12.78 -8.24
CA ALA A 117 10.44 12.20 -9.04
C ALA A 117 11.83 12.69 -8.61
N LYS A 118 11.97 14.01 -8.43
CA LYS A 118 13.25 14.63 -8.00
C LYS A 118 13.70 14.16 -6.62
N LYS A 119 12.75 13.86 -5.75
CA LYS A 119 13.03 13.38 -4.38
C LYS A 119 13.19 11.87 -4.28
N GLY A 120 12.87 11.11 -5.33
CA GLY A 120 12.82 9.64 -5.31
C GLY A 120 11.77 9.09 -4.32
N ILE A 121 10.75 9.89 -3.96
CA ILE A 121 9.75 9.51 -2.95
C ILE A 121 8.49 9.02 -3.67
N PHE A 122 8.24 7.71 -3.68
CA PHE A 122 7.06 7.12 -4.32
C PHE A 122 6.05 6.55 -3.31
N SER A 123 6.42 6.41 -2.04
CA SER A 123 5.57 5.91 -0.96
C SER A 123 4.77 7.01 -0.27
N GLY A 124 5.38 8.14 0.01
CA GLY A 124 4.80 9.25 0.79
C GLY A 124 3.93 10.21 -0.02
N ILE A 125 3.29 9.78 -1.12
CA ILE A 125 2.39 10.66 -1.88
C ILE A 125 1.13 10.93 -1.05
N PRO A 126 0.82 12.21 -0.73
CA PRO A 126 -0.29 12.57 0.15
C PRO A 126 -1.64 12.01 -0.32
N ARG A 127 -2.45 11.54 0.63
CA ARG A 127 -3.75 10.90 0.33
C ARG A 127 -4.82 11.84 -0.17
N ASN A 128 -4.73 13.10 0.23
CA ASN A 128 -5.63 14.15 -0.21
C ASN A 128 -5.37 14.59 -1.66
N LEU A 129 -4.33 14.08 -2.31
CA LEU A 129 -4.12 14.32 -3.73
C LEU A 129 -5.04 13.41 -4.55
N PRO A 130 -5.86 13.98 -5.43
CA PRO A 130 -6.69 13.21 -6.34
C PRO A 130 -5.80 12.39 -7.29
N SER A 131 -6.27 11.20 -7.67
CA SER A 131 -5.57 10.31 -8.59
C SER A 131 -4.12 9.96 -8.18
N ARG A 132 -3.90 9.81 -6.88
CA ARG A 132 -2.58 9.58 -6.26
C ARG A 132 -1.77 8.46 -6.94
N ASN A 133 -2.41 7.38 -7.35
CA ASN A 133 -1.72 6.30 -8.03
C ASN A 133 -1.20 6.74 -9.40
N VAL A 134 -1.98 7.50 -10.16
CA VAL A 134 -1.54 8.04 -11.45
C VAL A 134 -0.38 9.01 -11.27
N ILE A 135 -0.42 9.87 -10.24
CA ILE A 135 0.71 10.73 -9.88
C ILE A 135 1.98 9.91 -9.63
N ARG A 136 1.87 8.77 -8.92
CA ARG A 136 3.00 7.85 -8.69
C ARG A 136 3.56 7.31 -10.00
N TRP A 137 2.72 6.87 -10.90
CA TRP A 137 3.14 6.37 -12.22
C TRP A 137 3.91 7.43 -13.01
N PHE A 138 3.43 8.67 -13.05
CA PHE A 138 4.15 9.78 -13.68
C PHE A 138 5.49 10.08 -13.00
N ALA A 139 5.53 10.11 -11.67
CA ALA A 139 6.76 10.39 -10.92
C ALA A 139 7.83 9.32 -11.18
N VAL A 140 7.44 8.05 -11.15
CA VAL A 140 8.34 6.92 -11.43
C VAL A 140 8.82 6.96 -12.88
N ASN A 141 7.92 7.22 -13.83
CA ASN A 141 8.28 7.32 -15.24
C ASN A 141 9.33 8.43 -15.49
N GLU A 142 9.18 9.58 -14.84
CA GLU A 142 10.15 10.68 -14.90
C GLU A 142 11.48 10.29 -14.24
N PHE A 143 11.45 9.60 -13.10
CA PHE A 143 12.64 9.10 -12.41
C PHE A 143 13.43 8.11 -13.29
N LEU A 144 12.75 7.16 -13.92
CA LEU A 144 13.37 6.12 -14.74
C LEU A 144 13.96 6.65 -16.07
N TYR A 145 13.62 7.89 -16.46
CA TYR A 145 14.27 8.53 -17.59
C TYR A 145 15.79 8.61 -17.46
N ASN A 146 16.28 8.74 -16.23
CA ASN A 146 17.72 8.80 -15.96
C ASN A 146 18.43 7.49 -16.36
N LYS A 147 17.75 6.35 -16.22
CA LYS A 147 18.27 5.02 -16.58
C LYS A 147 18.06 4.73 -18.08
N TYR A 148 16.84 4.85 -18.58
CA TYR A 148 16.47 4.36 -19.91
C TYR A 148 16.61 5.39 -21.03
N LYS A 149 16.80 6.68 -20.68
CA LYS A 149 16.80 7.84 -21.62
C LYS A 149 15.57 7.91 -22.52
N ARG A 150 14.49 7.25 -22.11
CA ARG A 150 13.17 7.28 -22.70
C ARG A 150 12.09 7.16 -21.64
N ASN A 151 10.93 7.70 -21.92
CA ASN A 151 9.74 7.67 -21.05
C ASN A 151 8.58 7.05 -21.79
N LEU A 152 7.67 6.43 -21.04
CA LEU A 152 6.33 6.12 -21.53
C LEU A 152 5.56 7.42 -21.79
N LYS A 153 4.89 7.51 -22.90
CA LYS A 153 3.95 8.61 -23.20
C LYS A 153 2.60 8.27 -22.58
N PHE A 154 2.20 9.00 -21.55
CA PHE A 154 0.95 8.74 -20.85
C PHE A 154 -0.23 9.41 -21.53
N HIS A 155 -1.28 8.62 -21.77
CA HIS A 155 -2.58 9.01 -22.27
C HIS A 155 -3.60 8.81 -21.16
N ILE A 156 -3.96 9.88 -20.48
CA ILE A 156 -4.91 9.84 -19.35
C ILE A 156 -6.29 10.22 -19.88
N ILE A 157 -7.24 9.31 -19.71
CA ILE A 157 -8.65 9.56 -20.00
C ILE A 157 -9.41 9.88 -18.71
N PRO A 158 -10.57 10.57 -18.79
CA PRO A 158 -11.44 10.72 -17.63
C PRO A 158 -11.88 9.36 -17.06
N GLU A 159 -12.02 9.25 -15.75
CA GLU A 159 -12.62 8.06 -15.13
C GLU A 159 -14.04 7.85 -15.63
N TYR A 160 -14.35 6.63 -16.05
CA TYR A 160 -15.69 6.30 -16.55
C TYR A 160 -16.69 6.19 -15.40
N LYS A 161 -17.80 6.89 -15.54
CA LYS A 161 -18.86 6.98 -14.53
C LYS A 161 -20.22 6.63 -15.14
N ILE A 162 -21.06 5.97 -14.35
CA ILE A 162 -22.48 5.74 -14.67
C ILE A 162 -23.30 6.46 -13.61
N ALA A 163 -24.25 7.29 -14.03
CA ALA A 163 -25.06 8.14 -13.14
C ALA A 163 -24.23 9.00 -12.15
N GLY A 164 -23.01 9.41 -12.56
CA GLY A 164 -22.09 10.22 -11.75
C GLY A 164 -21.19 9.41 -10.81
N GLU A 165 -21.43 8.11 -10.67
CA GLU A 165 -20.63 7.23 -9.81
C GLU A 165 -19.57 6.46 -10.60
N LYS A 166 -18.40 6.30 -9.99
CA LYS A 166 -17.27 5.53 -10.56
C LYS A 166 -17.59 4.04 -10.46
N ILE A 167 -17.35 3.31 -11.55
CA ILE A 167 -17.44 1.84 -11.52
C ILE A 167 -16.25 1.28 -10.72
N SER A 168 -16.54 0.43 -9.75
CA SER A 168 -15.58 -0.19 -8.85
C SER A 168 -15.63 -1.71 -8.94
N GLY A 169 -14.53 -2.34 -9.33
CA GLY A 169 -14.45 -3.81 -9.30
C GLY A 169 -14.68 -4.40 -7.90
N ARG A 170 -14.35 -3.64 -6.84
CA ARG A 170 -14.63 -4.06 -5.46
C ARG A 170 -16.13 -4.15 -5.17
N GLU A 171 -16.90 -3.16 -5.61
CA GLU A 171 -18.36 -3.13 -5.40
C GLU A 171 -19.03 -4.20 -6.23
N ILE A 172 -18.61 -4.39 -7.49
CA ILE A 172 -19.07 -5.49 -8.35
C ILE A 172 -18.89 -6.85 -7.65
N ARG A 173 -17.69 -7.14 -7.13
CA ARG A 173 -17.43 -8.39 -6.42
C ARG A 173 -18.28 -8.54 -5.17
N LYS A 174 -18.42 -7.47 -4.39
CA LYS A 174 -19.24 -7.45 -3.18
C LYS A 174 -20.69 -7.79 -3.51
N GLU A 175 -21.25 -7.18 -4.53
CA GLU A 175 -22.65 -7.37 -4.94
C GLU A 175 -22.90 -8.80 -5.43
N ILE A 176 -21.95 -9.40 -6.19
CA ILE A 176 -22.05 -10.82 -6.60
C ILE A 176 -22.04 -11.76 -5.38
N VAL A 177 -21.14 -11.52 -4.40
CA VAL A 177 -21.07 -12.35 -3.18
C VAL A 177 -22.35 -12.20 -2.34
N GLU A 178 -22.84 -10.98 -2.14
CA GLU A 178 -24.08 -10.70 -1.39
C GLU A 178 -25.32 -11.28 -2.06
N ASN A 179 -25.27 -11.49 -3.39
CA ASN A 179 -26.33 -12.14 -4.18
C ASN A 179 -26.07 -13.65 -4.37
N ASN A 180 -25.44 -14.31 -3.39
CA ASN A 180 -25.18 -15.75 -3.40
C ASN A 180 -24.48 -16.27 -4.67
N MET A 181 -23.53 -15.51 -5.20
CA MET A 181 -22.76 -15.81 -6.42
C MET A 181 -23.60 -15.83 -7.71
N GLU A 182 -24.77 -15.19 -7.70
CA GLU A 182 -25.51 -14.84 -8.91
C GLU A 182 -25.10 -13.43 -9.35
N ILE A 183 -24.98 -13.18 -10.66
CA ILE A 183 -24.65 -11.87 -11.19
C ILE A 183 -25.95 -11.08 -11.34
N PRO A 184 -26.23 -10.09 -10.48
CA PRO A 184 -27.49 -9.35 -10.58
C PRO A 184 -27.48 -8.40 -11.78
N GLU A 185 -28.66 -8.03 -12.26
CA GLU A 185 -28.85 -7.15 -13.42
C GLU A 185 -28.13 -5.79 -13.27
N SER A 186 -28.06 -5.28 -12.04
CA SER A 186 -27.27 -4.08 -11.69
C SER A 186 -25.81 -4.21 -12.04
N VAL A 187 -25.21 -5.39 -11.83
CA VAL A 187 -23.80 -5.70 -12.14
C VAL A 187 -23.62 -6.01 -13.63
N VAL A 188 -24.56 -6.74 -14.25
CA VAL A 188 -24.52 -7.03 -15.69
C VAL A 188 -24.32 -5.75 -16.49
N ARG A 189 -25.04 -4.68 -16.16
CA ARG A 189 -24.93 -3.34 -16.83
C ARG A 189 -23.56 -2.67 -16.66
N LEU A 190 -22.74 -3.12 -15.75
CA LEU A 190 -21.40 -2.57 -15.50
C LEU A 190 -20.29 -3.35 -16.21
N LEU A 191 -20.61 -4.49 -16.79
CA LEU A 191 -19.66 -5.43 -17.37
C LEU A 191 -19.82 -5.51 -18.90
N PRO A 192 -18.71 -5.72 -19.66
CA PRO A 192 -18.82 -6.18 -21.03
C PRO A 192 -19.43 -7.59 -21.12
N ASP A 193 -20.19 -7.87 -22.18
CA ASP A 193 -20.81 -9.19 -22.39
C ASP A 193 -19.85 -10.37 -22.26
N PRO A 194 -18.62 -10.33 -22.82
CA PRO A 194 -17.65 -11.40 -22.63
C PRO A 194 -17.29 -11.63 -21.16
N THR A 195 -17.21 -10.55 -20.36
CA THR A 195 -16.91 -10.66 -18.94
C THR A 195 -18.04 -11.34 -18.18
N VAL A 196 -19.30 -11.01 -18.48
CA VAL A 196 -20.47 -11.66 -17.87
C VAL A 196 -20.42 -13.16 -18.13
N ARG A 197 -20.28 -13.56 -19.39
CA ARG A 197 -20.21 -14.97 -19.81
C ARG A 197 -19.10 -15.74 -19.10
N ILE A 198 -17.88 -15.17 -19.08
CA ILE A 198 -16.72 -15.81 -18.43
C ILE A 198 -16.95 -15.94 -16.93
N LEU A 199 -17.49 -14.90 -16.27
CA LEU A 199 -17.82 -14.95 -14.83
C LEU A 199 -18.86 -16.04 -14.52
N GLU A 200 -19.92 -16.13 -15.31
CA GLU A 200 -20.94 -17.19 -15.13
C GLU A 200 -20.36 -18.58 -15.27
N GLU A 201 -19.46 -18.79 -16.27
CA GLU A 201 -18.76 -20.05 -16.45
C GLU A 201 -17.90 -20.41 -15.23
N GLU A 202 -17.13 -19.46 -14.70
CA GLU A 202 -16.24 -19.67 -13.56
C GLU A 202 -17.01 -19.85 -12.24
N ILE A 203 -18.12 -19.15 -12.05
CA ILE A 203 -19.02 -19.34 -10.91
C ILE A 203 -19.62 -20.76 -10.93
N LYS A 204 -20.13 -21.20 -12.08
CA LYS A 204 -20.68 -22.56 -12.26
C LYS A 204 -19.64 -23.67 -11.98
N LYS A 205 -18.36 -23.40 -12.25
CA LYS A 205 -17.26 -24.33 -11.95
C LYS A 205 -16.83 -24.30 -10.47
N GLY A 206 -17.30 -23.35 -9.67
CA GLY A 206 -16.86 -23.14 -8.30
C GLY A 206 -15.44 -22.55 -8.17
N HIS A 207 -14.95 -21.88 -9.20
CA HIS A 207 -13.63 -21.25 -9.21
C HIS A 207 -13.64 -19.79 -8.69
N VAL A 208 -14.80 -19.26 -8.40
CA VAL A 208 -15.05 -17.90 -7.95
C VAL A 208 -15.89 -17.92 -6.68
N PRO A 209 -15.54 -17.18 -5.63
CA PRO A 209 -14.37 -16.30 -5.51
C PRO A 209 -13.08 -17.08 -5.33
N GLY A 210 -11.96 -16.51 -5.80
CA GLY A 210 -10.66 -17.02 -5.42
C GLY A 210 -10.42 -16.82 -3.92
N GLU A 211 -10.08 -17.88 -3.24
CA GLU A 211 -9.91 -17.92 -1.79
C GLU A 211 -8.45 -18.06 -1.38
N ARG A 212 -8.17 -17.58 -0.17
CA ARG A 212 -6.90 -17.80 0.48
C ARG A 212 -6.81 -19.24 0.99
N ASN A 213 -5.64 -19.85 0.87
CA ASN A 213 -5.39 -21.16 1.47
C ASN A 213 -5.29 -21.06 3.00
N ILE A 214 -6.45 -20.91 3.67
CA ILE A 214 -6.55 -20.77 5.13
C ILE A 214 -5.97 -21.99 5.86
N LYS A 215 -6.11 -23.18 5.28
CA LYS A 215 -5.59 -24.42 5.89
C LYS A 215 -4.07 -24.39 6.03
N ASP A 216 -3.35 -24.05 4.98
CA ASP A 216 -1.89 -23.95 5.01
C ASP A 216 -1.42 -22.76 5.82
N LEU A 217 -2.09 -21.62 5.70
CA LEU A 217 -1.80 -20.43 6.49
C LEU A 217 -1.93 -20.70 7.99
N THR A 218 -3.05 -21.25 8.45
CA THR A 218 -3.26 -21.58 9.87
C THR A 218 -2.30 -22.65 10.35
N LYS A 219 -2.02 -23.68 9.53
CA LYS A 219 -1.01 -24.69 9.84
C LYS A 219 0.34 -24.04 10.14
N ARG A 220 0.83 -23.16 9.26
CA ARG A 220 2.11 -22.46 9.44
C ARG A 220 2.13 -21.58 10.68
N LEU A 221 1.11 -20.74 10.88
CA LEU A 221 1.02 -19.87 12.04
C LEU A 221 0.95 -20.62 13.38
N ASN A 222 0.30 -21.79 13.38
CA ASN A 222 0.18 -22.63 14.58
C ASN A 222 1.44 -23.45 14.88
N THR A 223 2.23 -23.83 13.87
CA THR A 223 3.35 -24.78 14.03
C THR A 223 4.74 -24.18 13.89
N TYR A 224 4.89 -23.05 13.20
CA TYR A 224 6.19 -22.44 12.99
C TYR A 224 6.82 -22.01 14.31
N SER A 225 8.13 -22.27 14.46
CA SER A 225 8.91 -21.72 15.58
C SER A 225 8.95 -20.19 15.51
N ARG A 226 9.31 -19.53 16.63
CA ARG A 226 9.57 -18.08 16.61
C ARG A 226 10.62 -17.69 15.58
N ALA A 227 11.67 -18.50 15.43
CA ALA A 227 12.71 -18.26 14.44
C ALA A 227 12.16 -18.30 13.02
N ASN A 228 11.31 -19.29 12.70
CA ASN A 228 10.67 -19.38 11.38
C ASN A 228 9.74 -18.19 11.12
N LEU A 229 8.92 -17.80 12.10
CA LEU A 229 8.04 -16.62 11.96
C LEU A 229 8.84 -15.32 11.78
N ASN A 230 9.96 -15.16 12.51
CA ASN A 230 10.84 -14.01 12.35
C ASN A 230 11.50 -13.93 10.95
N ASN A 231 11.62 -15.05 10.25
CA ASN A 231 12.16 -15.09 8.90
C ASN A 231 11.12 -14.76 7.82
N ILE A 232 9.83 -14.80 8.14
CA ILE A 232 8.77 -14.42 7.18
C ILE A 232 8.85 -12.92 6.90
N ALA A 233 8.73 -12.56 5.62
CA ALA A 233 8.71 -11.17 5.19
C ALA A 233 7.56 -10.39 5.86
N HIS A 234 7.80 -9.11 6.14
CA HIS A 234 6.85 -8.19 6.75
C HIS A 234 6.37 -8.55 8.18
N MET A 235 7.00 -9.53 8.83
CA MET A 235 6.74 -9.85 10.23
C MET A 235 7.73 -9.14 11.15
N ASN A 236 7.27 -8.40 12.15
CA ASN A 236 8.10 -7.86 13.22
C ASN A 236 7.98 -8.69 14.52
N ALA A 237 8.77 -8.33 15.51
CA ALA A 237 8.77 -9.03 16.81
C ALA A 237 7.38 -9.01 17.48
N ASP A 238 6.64 -7.90 17.37
CA ASP A 238 5.31 -7.75 17.98
C ASP A 238 4.29 -8.64 17.26
N ALA A 239 4.32 -8.71 15.93
CA ALA A 239 3.49 -9.64 15.16
C ALA A 239 3.81 -11.09 15.52
N VAL A 240 5.10 -11.46 15.62
CA VAL A 240 5.51 -12.80 16.03
C VAL A 240 5.03 -13.10 17.44
N ASN A 241 5.14 -12.15 18.37
CA ASN A 241 4.65 -12.31 19.74
C ASN A 241 3.13 -12.52 19.78
N ALA A 242 2.38 -11.69 19.04
CA ALA A 242 0.92 -11.79 18.97
C ALA A 242 0.48 -13.12 18.34
N ILE A 243 1.14 -13.53 17.25
CA ILE A 243 0.87 -14.81 16.59
C ILE A 243 1.13 -15.98 17.53
N VAL A 244 2.28 -16.00 18.21
CA VAL A 244 2.62 -17.08 19.15
C VAL A 244 1.66 -17.13 20.33
N ALA A 245 1.21 -15.99 20.84
CA ALA A 245 0.23 -15.91 21.92
C ALA A 245 -1.18 -16.35 21.48
N GLY A 246 -1.55 -16.10 20.21
CA GLY A 246 -2.86 -16.42 19.66
C GLY A 246 -2.98 -17.80 19.01
N ARG A 247 -1.96 -18.66 19.12
CA ARG A 247 -1.96 -20.00 18.50
C ARG A 247 -3.24 -20.78 18.78
N SER A 248 -3.67 -21.56 17.81
CA SER A 248 -4.92 -22.31 17.65
C SER A 248 -5.85 -21.66 16.63
N TYR A 249 -5.26 -20.95 15.64
CA TYR A 249 -6.02 -20.35 14.54
C TYR A 249 -6.78 -21.41 13.76
N LYS A 250 -8.05 -21.10 13.49
CA LYS A 250 -8.96 -21.90 12.65
C LYS A 250 -9.57 -21.07 11.52
N ARG A 251 -9.60 -19.73 11.67
CA ARG A 251 -10.26 -18.79 10.77
C ARG A 251 -9.39 -17.57 10.51
N GLU A 252 -9.63 -16.94 9.39
CA GLU A 252 -8.89 -15.77 8.93
C GLU A 252 -9.06 -14.57 9.87
N ASP A 253 -10.27 -14.33 10.39
CA ASP A 253 -10.55 -13.22 11.31
C ASP A 253 -9.71 -13.24 12.59
N GLN A 254 -9.40 -14.42 13.11
CA GLN A 254 -8.51 -14.59 14.27
C GLN A 254 -7.07 -14.16 13.94
N ILE A 255 -6.59 -14.48 12.74
CA ILE A 255 -5.27 -14.08 12.25
C ILE A 255 -5.21 -12.55 12.12
N TRP A 256 -6.22 -11.95 11.50
CA TRP A 256 -6.33 -10.51 11.38
C TRP A 256 -6.36 -9.80 12.74
N ALA A 257 -7.05 -10.36 13.73
CA ALA A 257 -7.09 -9.83 15.08
C ALA A 257 -5.68 -9.80 15.71
N SER A 258 -4.87 -10.86 15.54
CA SER A 258 -3.50 -10.90 16.08
C SER A 258 -2.59 -9.86 15.44
N PHE A 259 -2.67 -9.64 14.13
CA PHE A 259 -1.91 -8.58 13.45
C PHE A 259 -2.36 -7.18 13.91
N ARG A 260 -3.66 -6.96 14.10
CA ARG A 260 -4.17 -5.70 14.66
C ARG A 260 -3.64 -5.47 16.09
N MET A 261 -3.63 -6.50 16.93
CA MET A 261 -3.04 -6.42 18.28
C MET A 261 -1.54 -6.08 18.25
N ALA A 262 -0.83 -6.50 17.20
CA ALA A 262 0.56 -6.14 16.96
C ALA A 262 0.73 -4.73 16.32
N GLY A 263 -0.34 -3.98 16.11
CA GLY A 263 -0.30 -2.63 15.56
C GLY A 263 -0.20 -2.56 14.02
N TYR A 264 -0.51 -3.66 13.33
CA TYR A 264 -0.46 -3.69 11.87
C TYR A 264 -1.69 -3.02 11.25
N GLY A 265 -1.44 -2.07 10.35
CA GLY A 265 -2.47 -1.56 9.46
C GLY A 265 -2.84 -2.57 8.36
N PRO A 266 -3.97 -2.35 7.64
CA PRO A 266 -4.52 -3.33 6.69
C PRO A 266 -3.56 -3.76 5.57
N VAL A 267 -2.73 -2.85 5.06
CA VAL A 267 -1.78 -3.16 3.98
C VAL A 267 -0.68 -4.09 4.48
N LEU A 268 -0.07 -3.74 5.61
CA LEU A 268 1.02 -4.52 6.18
C LEU A 268 0.53 -5.90 6.65
N THR A 269 -0.68 -5.97 7.22
CA THR A 269 -1.31 -7.25 7.58
C THR A 269 -1.46 -8.14 6.34
N ARG A 270 -2.00 -7.61 5.24
CA ARG A 270 -2.16 -8.38 4.01
C ARG A 270 -0.83 -8.85 3.42
N LEU A 271 0.20 -8.00 3.45
CA LEU A 271 1.56 -8.38 3.05
C LEU A 271 2.11 -9.52 3.91
N ALA A 272 2.05 -9.40 5.24
CA ALA A 272 2.55 -10.41 6.15
C ALA A 272 1.77 -11.74 6.03
N VAL A 273 0.44 -11.68 5.93
CA VAL A 273 -0.42 -12.84 5.74
C VAL A 273 -0.09 -13.55 4.43
N SER A 274 -0.01 -12.81 3.32
CA SER A 274 0.31 -13.40 2.02
C SER A 274 1.75 -13.92 1.95
N ALA A 275 2.71 -13.25 2.60
CA ALA A 275 4.07 -13.75 2.72
C ALA A 275 4.13 -15.05 3.54
N THR A 276 3.32 -15.17 4.60
CA THR A 276 3.21 -16.40 5.38
C THR A 276 2.59 -17.54 4.55
N GLU A 277 1.54 -17.23 3.81
CA GLU A 277 0.83 -18.20 2.96
C GLU A 277 1.76 -18.83 1.90
N GLU A 278 2.66 -18.04 1.31
CA GLU A 278 3.63 -18.50 0.33
C GLU A 278 5.01 -18.85 0.92
N ASN A 279 5.20 -18.66 2.21
CA ASN A 279 6.48 -18.85 2.90
C ASN A 279 7.61 -17.96 2.38
N VAL A 280 7.28 -16.73 1.99
CA VAL A 280 8.25 -15.73 1.51
C VAL A 280 9.08 -15.21 2.67
N THR A 281 10.38 -15.27 2.54
CA THR A 281 11.32 -14.84 3.60
C THR A 281 11.71 -13.36 3.45
N ARG A 282 12.14 -12.75 4.55
CA ARG A 282 12.73 -11.41 4.55
C ARG A 282 13.92 -11.29 3.63
N ARG A 283 14.76 -12.33 3.58
CA ARG A 283 15.96 -12.35 2.76
C ARG A 283 15.62 -12.29 1.27
N GLU A 284 14.58 -13.01 0.84
CA GLU A 284 14.14 -12.97 -0.56
C GLU A 284 13.62 -11.59 -0.94
N VAL A 285 12.78 -10.98 -0.11
CA VAL A 285 12.28 -9.62 -0.35
C VAL A 285 13.41 -8.60 -0.34
N PHE A 286 14.33 -8.69 0.63
CA PHE A 286 15.49 -7.81 0.71
C PHE A 286 16.39 -7.92 -0.52
N ASN A 287 16.72 -9.13 -0.94
CA ASN A 287 17.55 -9.36 -2.12
C ASN A 287 16.89 -8.80 -3.40
N LEU A 288 15.57 -8.99 -3.54
CA LEU A 288 14.81 -8.45 -4.65
C LEU A 288 14.87 -6.90 -4.69
N ILE A 289 14.62 -6.25 -3.55
CA ILE A 289 14.70 -4.78 -3.47
C ILE A 289 16.10 -4.30 -3.82
N LYS A 290 17.12 -4.94 -3.25
CA LYS A 290 18.52 -4.59 -3.51
C LYS A 290 18.91 -4.73 -4.97
N GLU A 291 18.47 -5.79 -5.63
CA GLU A 291 18.68 -5.98 -7.07
C GLU A 291 18.15 -4.80 -7.87
N TYR A 292 16.90 -4.38 -7.62
CA TYR A 292 16.31 -3.24 -8.32
C TYR A 292 16.90 -1.88 -7.92
N GLU A 293 17.41 -1.74 -6.69
CA GLU A 293 18.15 -0.56 -6.25
C GLU A 293 19.51 -0.47 -6.97
N ASP A 294 20.24 -1.56 -7.06
CA ASP A 294 21.54 -1.64 -7.73
C ASP A 294 21.38 -1.39 -9.23
N ASP A 295 20.29 -1.84 -9.81
CA ASP A 295 19.92 -1.57 -11.20
C ASP A 295 19.41 -0.13 -11.44
N GLY A 296 19.20 0.67 -10.40
CA GLY A 296 18.70 2.04 -10.50
C GLY A 296 17.24 2.12 -10.93
N ILE A 297 16.46 1.06 -10.72
CA ILE A 297 15.01 1.00 -10.96
C ILE A 297 14.26 1.53 -9.75
N ILE A 298 14.76 1.23 -8.55
CA ILE A 298 14.27 1.73 -7.28
C ILE A 298 15.32 2.70 -6.70
N PRO A 299 14.94 3.87 -6.16
CA PRO A 299 15.87 4.78 -5.50
C PRO A 299 16.50 4.15 -4.25
N LYS A 300 17.80 4.28 -4.09
CA LYS A 300 18.56 3.70 -2.96
C LYS A 300 18.08 4.13 -1.57
N ASP A 301 17.50 5.31 -1.46
CA ASP A 301 17.02 5.87 -0.20
C ASP A 301 15.51 5.68 0.02
N MET A 302 14.82 4.97 -0.90
CA MET A 302 13.37 4.82 -0.87
C MET A 302 12.88 3.78 0.13
N SER A 303 13.76 3.12 0.88
CA SER A 303 13.40 1.95 1.67
C SER A 303 12.48 2.26 2.86
N VAL A 304 11.20 2.54 2.54
CA VAL A 304 10.11 2.55 3.53
C VAL A 304 10.08 1.22 4.27
N GLU A 305 10.20 0.12 3.54
CA GLU A 305 10.31 -1.20 4.15
C GLU A 305 11.62 -1.36 4.92
N GLN A 306 12.75 -0.82 4.42
CA GLN A 306 13.96 -0.76 5.23
C GLN A 306 13.82 0.16 6.44
N VAL A 307 13.11 1.27 6.36
CA VAL A 307 12.83 2.11 7.53
C VAL A 307 11.89 1.38 8.48
N ILE A 308 10.86 0.71 7.96
CA ILE A 308 9.98 -0.15 8.74
C ILE A 308 10.76 -1.38 9.27
N GLU A 309 11.54 -2.07 8.46
CA GLU A 309 12.36 -3.20 8.90
C GLU A 309 13.53 -2.80 9.77
N ARG A 310 14.20 -1.68 9.54
CA ARG A 310 15.19 -1.13 10.47
C ARG A 310 14.58 -0.73 11.79
N ALA A 311 13.41 -0.10 11.78
CA ALA A 311 12.68 0.20 13.00
C ALA A 311 12.28 -1.10 13.73
N TYR A 312 11.87 -2.12 13.03
CA TYR A 312 11.52 -3.44 13.58
C TYR A 312 12.76 -4.25 13.98
N TYR A 313 13.84 -4.22 13.22
CA TYR A 313 15.11 -4.87 13.53
C TYR A 313 15.77 -4.26 14.77
N VAL A 314 15.69 -2.96 14.92
CA VAL A 314 16.20 -2.24 16.09
C VAL A 314 15.40 -2.61 17.33
N SER A 315 14.06 -2.76 17.25
CA SER A 315 13.25 -3.19 18.40
C SER A 315 13.56 -4.62 18.84
N SER A 316 13.94 -5.50 17.94
CA SER A 316 14.32 -6.88 18.27
C SER A 316 15.72 -6.99 18.88
N LYS A 317 16.65 -6.10 18.54
CA LYS A 317 17.99 -6.05 19.14
C LYS A 317 18.07 -5.34 20.48
N SER A 318 17.15 -4.43 20.80
CA SER A 318 17.12 -3.74 22.10
C SER A 318 16.79 -4.67 23.27
N SER A 319 16.39 -5.92 23.01
CA SER A 319 16.29 -6.97 24.04
C SER A 319 17.65 -7.61 24.39
N GLU A 320 18.72 -7.33 23.66
CA GLU A 320 20.07 -7.90 23.81
C GLU A 320 21.15 -6.86 24.10
N GLY A 321 20.83 -5.77 24.76
CA GLY A 321 21.79 -4.96 25.53
C GLY A 321 22.96 -4.30 24.80
N ASP A 322 22.79 -3.77 23.57
CA ASP A 322 23.85 -2.99 22.92
C ASP A 322 23.40 -1.55 22.59
N SER A 323 24.15 -0.57 23.16
CA SER A 323 23.75 0.83 23.35
C SER A 323 24.38 1.79 22.32
N SER A 324 24.34 1.53 21.05
CA SER A 324 24.94 2.44 20.07
C SER A 324 24.20 2.58 18.75
N SER A 325 23.12 3.33 18.72
CA SER A 325 22.72 4.16 17.58
C SER A 325 21.46 4.98 17.93
N ASP A 326 21.33 6.20 17.38
CA ASP A 326 20.20 7.12 17.61
C ASP A 326 18.83 6.58 17.18
N ALA A 327 18.78 5.55 16.33
CA ALA A 327 17.58 4.82 15.97
C ALA A 327 16.96 4.04 17.17
N HIS A 328 17.75 3.71 18.20
CA HIS A 328 17.30 3.03 19.43
C HIS A 328 16.35 3.86 20.28
N LYS A 329 16.31 5.17 20.11
CA LYS A 329 15.47 6.05 20.93
C LYS A 329 13.99 6.06 20.50
N MET A 330 13.64 5.46 19.36
CA MET A 330 12.27 5.44 18.84
C MET A 330 11.38 4.34 19.40
N PHE A 331 11.95 3.25 19.89
CA PHE A 331 11.19 2.11 20.42
C PHE A 331 11.43 1.92 21.92
N ILE A 332 10.57 2.51 22.72
CA ILE A 332 10.55 2.22 24.16
C ILE A 332 9.43 1.23 24.41
N LYS A 333 9.74 0.07 25.01
CA LYS A 333 8.74 -0.80 25.62
C LYS A 333 7.85 0.02 26.52
N GLY A 334 6.53 -0.12 26.35
CA GLY A 334 5.55 0.58 27.16
C GLY A 334 5.88 0.50 28.65
N ASP A 335 5.64 1.58 29.37
CA ASP A 335 5.69 1.60 30.83
C ASP A 335 4.91 0.41 31.38
N ARG A 336 5.37 -0.18 32.48
CA ARG A 336 4.82 -1.42 33.06
C ARG A 336 3.31 -1.42 33.37
N GLY A 337 2.60 -0.33 33.06
CA GLY A 337 1.15 -0.18 33.16
C GLY A 337 0.40 -0.03 31.85
N SER A 338 1.06 0.22 30.71
CA SER A 338 0.41 0.38 29.41
C SER A 338 0.50 -0.91 28.60
N LYS A 339 -0.65 -1.51 28.27
CA LYS A 339 -0.73 -2.72 27.43
C LYS A 339 -0.58 -2.44 25.93
N LYS A 340 -0.39 -1.17 25.52
CA LYS A 340 -0.37 -0.75 24.12
C LYS A 340 1.04 -0.42 23.66
N PRO A 341 1.51 -0.94 22.50
CA PRO A 341 2.77 -0.53 21.92
C PRO A 341 2.70 0.95 21.51
N PHE A 342 3.77 1.69 21.72
CA PHE A 342 3.86 3.09 21.32
C PHE A 342 5.26 3.44 20.81
N TYR A 343 5.30 4.46 19.94
CA TYR A 343 6.55 5.11 19.53
C TYR A 343 6.76 6.36 20.36
N SER A 344 7.98 6.61 20.80
CA SER A 344 8.32 7.82 21.57
C SER A 344 9.53 8.53 20.99
N PHE A 345 9.41 9.84 20.83
CA PHE A 345 10.49 10.71 20.37
C PHE A 345 10.35 12.11 20.99
N ASP A 346 11.46 12.84 21.03
CA ASP A 346 11.47 14.22 21.49
C ASP A 346 11.18 15.17 20.31
N ALA A 347 10.30 16.13 20.52
CA ALA A 347 9.82 17.04 19.48
C ALA A 347 9.85 18.49 19.93
N GLY A 348 10.14 19.38 19.01
CA GLY A 348 9.85 20.80 19.12
C GLY A 348 8.44 21.12 18.61
N MET A 349 7.79 22.12 19.23
CA MET A 349 6.48 22.62 18.80
C MET A 349 6.46 24.13 18.77
N HIS A 350 5.66 24.68 17.85
CA HIS A 350 5.41 26.12 17.75
C HIS A 350 4.12 26.47 18.50
N LEU A 351 4.21 26.57 19.81
CA LEU A 351 3.08 26.96 20.65
C LEU A 351 3.24 28.40 21.13
N ARG A 352 2.12 29.12 21.24
CA ARG A 352 2.09 30.43 21.90
C ARG A 352 2.24 30.21 23.41
N ARG A 353 2.75 31.25 24.09
CA ARG A 353 3.03 31.15 25.53
C ARG A 353 1.83 30.69 26.36
N PHE A 354 0.65 31.24 26.10
CA PHE A 354 -0.58 30.86 26.79
C PHE A 354 -1.05 29.43 26.47
N GLU A 355 -0.75 28.91 25.26
CA GLU A 355 -1.03 27.53 24.91
C GLU A 355 -0.11 26.56 25.66
N VAL A 356 1.15 26.96 25.85
CA VAL A 356 2.13 26.17 26.63
C VAL A 356 1.72 26.10 28.09
N GLU A 357 1.22 27.18 28.67
CA GLU A 357 0.79 27.25 30.06
C GLU A 357 -0.46 26.40 30.32
N SER A 358 -1.34 26.25 29.31
CA SER A 358 -2.54 25.41 29.41
C SER A 358 -2.29 23.91 29.20
N LEU A 359 -1.10 23.53 28.71
CA LEU A 359 -0.76 22.12 28.46
C LEU A 359 -0.27 21.44 29.72
N LYS A 360 -0.94 20.34 30.06
CA LYS A 360 -0.52 19.41 31.11
C LYS A 360 0.23 18.23 30.51
N GLY A 361 1.07 17.56 31.29
CA GLY A 361 1.76 16.36 30.84
C GLY A 361 0.78 15.21 30.56
N GLY A 362 1.07 14.38 29.55
CA GLY A 362 0.27 13.21 29.20
C GLY A 362 -1.05 13.52 28.48
N MET A 363 -1.13 14.63 27.77
CA MET A 363 -2.32 15.00 27.00
C MET A 363 -2.49 14.16 25.73
N GLU A 364 -3.73 13.74 25.47
CA GLU A 364 -4.06 13.10 24.21
C GLU A 364 -3.86 14.02 23.02
N ALA A 365 -3.31 13.48 21.95
CA ALA A 365 -3.06 14.19 20.72
C ALA A 365 -3.36 13.33 19.49
N MET A 366 -3.74 14.03 18.40
CA MET A 366 -3.88 13.43 17.07
C MET A 366 -2.76 13.95 16.17
N PHE A 367 -2.06 13.04 15.49
CA PHE A 367 -0.95 13.36 14.60
C PHE A 367 -1.38 13.20 13.16
N TYR A 368 -1.12 14.20 12.32
CA TYR A 368 -1.53 14.23 10.92
C TYR A 368 -0.57 15.09 10.09
N VAL A 369 -0.67 14.97 8.76
CA VAL A 369 0.02 15.84 7.82
C VAL A 369 -0.97 16.90 7.33
N ASP A 370 -0.62 18.19 7.48
CA ASP A 370 -1.47 19.29 7.04
C ASP A 370 -1.44 19.50 5.51
N LYS A 371 -2.28 20.42 5.02
CA LYS A 371 -2.36 20.77 3.59
C LYS A 371 -1.06 21.33 2.98
N ASN A 372 -0.13 21.77 3.82
CA ASN A 372 1.18 22.27 3.43
C ASN A 372 2.27 21.21 3.60
N GLU A 373 1.89 19.94 3.73
CA GLU A 373 2.79 18.81 3.93
C GLU A 373 3.60 18.87 5.24
N ARG A 374 3.15 19.63 6.24
CA ARG A 374 3.82 19.70 7.54
C ARG A 374 3.22 18.67 8.48
N LEU A 375 4.08 18.00 9.22
CA LEU A 375 3.65 17.15 10.31
C LEU A 375 3.12 18.02 11.44
N CYS A 376 1.92 17.77 11.87
CA CYS A 376 1.21 18.52 12.89
C CYS A 376 0.62 17.62 13.95
N CYS A 377 0.42 18.16 15.13
CA CYS A 377 -0.43 17.57 16.17
C CYS A 377 -1.62 18.48 16.48
N GLU A 378 -2.75 17.85 16.80
CA GLU A 378 -3.93 18.51 17.38
C GLU A 378 -4.11 17.96 18.79
N MET A 379 -4.11 18.86 19.77
CA MET A 379 -4.29 18.55 21.19
C MET A 379 -5.57 19.20 21.69
N ARG A 380 -6.19 18.61 22.70
CA ARG A 380 -7.25 19.25 23.48
C ARG A 380 -6.68 19.75 24.82
N ALA A 381 -6.81 21.04 25.07
CA ALA A 381 -6.52 21.66 26.35
C ALA A 381 -7.79 22.37 26.83
N GLU A 382 -8.40 21.87 27.87
CA GLU A 382 -9.71 22.33 28.37
C GLU A 382 -10.76 22.28 27.21
N ASP A 383 -11.38 23.38 26.89
CA ASP A 383 -12.38 23.47 25.79
C ASP A 383 -11.78 23.90 24.44
N ARG A 384 -10.46 23.92 24.32
CA ARG A 384 -9.77 24.40 23.11
C ARG A 384 -9.05 23.30 22.39
N LYS A 385 -9.11 23.36 21.05
CA LYS A 385 -8.26 22.59 20.17
C LYS A 385 -7.01 23.38 19.81
N ILE A 386 -5.86 22.86 20.16
CA ILE A 386 -4.56 23.45 19.83
C ILE A 386 -3.94 22.65 18.69
N LYS A 387 -3.61 23.35 17.59
CA LYS A 387 -2.91 22.77 16.45
C LYS A 387 -1.50 23.33 16.36
N SER A 388 -0.51 22.46 16.34
CA SER A 388 0.88 22.87 16.25
C SER A 388 1.67 22.04 15.27
N PRO A 389 2.49 22.66 14.38
CA PRO A 389 3.50 21.94 13.62
C PRO A 389 4.53 21.33 14.56
N LEU A 390 4.90 20.08 14.29
CA LEU A 390 5.98 19.39 15.00
C LEU A 390 7.32 19.68 14.33
N LYS A 391 8.31 20.04 15.13
CA LYS A 391 9.71 20.14 14.71
C LYS A 391 10.42 18.84 15.07
N LEU A 392 10.82 18.11 14.08
CA LEU A 392 11.51 16.83 14.22
C LEU A 392 12.74 16.81 13.29
N PRO A 393 13.77 16.02 13.61
CA PRO A 393 14.81 15.64 12.66
C PRO A 393 14.22 15.03 11.39
N ALA A 394 14.89 15.20 10.25
CA ALA A 394 14.36 14.80 8.94
C ALA A 394 14.03 13.29 8.85
N ASN A 395 14.83 12.44 9.47
CA ASN A 395 14.60 11.00 9.56
C ASN A 395 13.32 10.66 10.34
N GLU A 396 13.05 11.38 11.43
CA GLU A 396 11.84 11.18 12.25
C GLU A 396 10.58 11.70 11.56
N VAL A 397 10.69 12.84 10.84
CA VAL A 397 9.58 13.35 10.00
C VAL A 397 9.21 12.32 8.94
N THR A 398 10.19 11.74 8.25
CA THR A 398 9.95 10.72 7.23
C THR A 398 9.26 9.52 7.84
N TYR A 399 9.76 9.00 8.94
CA TYR A 399 9.21 7.85 9.63
C TYR A 399 7.77 8.07 10.10
N LEU A 400 7.50 9.23 10.73
CA LEU A 400 6.17 9.54 11.23
C LEU A 400 5.14 9.75 10.11
N ARG A 401 5.58 10.37 8.98
CA ARG A 401 4.75 10.46 7.77
C ARG A 401 4.38 9.07 7.24
N LEU A 402 5.32 8.14 7.24
CA LEU A 402 5.09 6.77 6.82
C LEU A 402 4.07 6.06 7.72
N LEU A 403 4.18 6.24 9.03
CA LEU A 403 3.20 5.69 9.97
C LEU A 403 1.80 6.28 9.73
N ILE A 404 1.68 7.60 9.59
CA ILE A 404 0.41 8.27 9.30
C ILE A 404 -0.16 7.78 7.96
N ASP A 405 0.68 7.65 6.93
CA ASP A 405 0.27 7.18 5.61
C ASP A 405 -0.11 5.69 5.58
N SER A 406 0.52 4.86 6.43
CA SER A 406 0.23 3.43 6.50
C SER A 406 -1.08 3.11 7.24
N HIS A 407 -1.50 3.95 8.18
CA HIS A 407 -2.65 3.67 9.06
C HIS A 407 -3.99 4.28 8.58
N PHE A 408 -4.03 5.02 7.49
CA PHE A 408 -5.23 5.62 6.87
C PHE A 408 -6.01 6.66 7.70
N ILE A 409 -5.64 6.89 8.96
CA ILE A 409 -6.29 7.82 9.89
C ILE A 409 -5.21 8.62 10.63
N PRO A 410 -5.54 9.78 11.19
CA PRO A 410 -4.65 10.46 12.12
C PRO A 410 -4.27 9.52 13.26
N LEU A 411 -2.99 9.44 13.58
CA LEU A 411 -2.50 8.58 14.66
C LEU A 411 -2.84 9.20 16.01
N ARG A 412 -3.36 8.39 16.92
CA ARG A 412 -3.57 8.79 18.31
C ARG A 412 -2.27 8.65 19.09
N GLY A 413 -2.12 9.51 20.07
CA GLY A 413 -0.99 9.47 20.97
C GLY A 413 -1.15 10.44 22.11
N GLU A 414 -0.05 10.71 22.80
CA GLU A 414 0.02 11.68 23.87
C GLU A 414 1.25 12.57 23.73
N ILE A 415 1.15 13.78 24.28
CA ILE A 415 2.24 14.74 24.37
C ILE A 415 2.52 14.99 25.84
N ILE A 416 3.78 14.82 26.22
CA ILE A 416 4.26 15.02 27.57
C ILE A 416 5.22 16.20 27.57
N LYS A 417 4.93 17.24 28.38
CA LYS A 417 5.84 18.36 28.58
C LYS A 417 7.04 17.91 29.43
N LYS A 418 8.24 18.29 28.99
CA LYS A 418 9.50 18.12 29.69
C LYS A 418 10.21 19.44 29.89
N PRO A 419 11.15 19.56 30.82
CA PRO A 419 11.94 20.78 31.00
C PRO A 419 12.65 21.24 29.71
N GLU A 420 13.17 20.30 28.93
CA GLU A 420 13.94 20.55 27.70
C GLU A 420 13.09 20.55 26.41
N GLY A 421 11.76 20.36 26.50
CA GLY A 421 10.90 20.32 25.34
C GLY A 421 9.68 19.40 25.49
N TRP A 422 9.38 18.64 24.44
CA TRP A 422 8.20 17.80 24.37
C TRP A 422 8.57 16.37 24.04
N ARG A 423 7.98 15.40 24.74
CA ARG A 423 7.99 14.01 24.34
C ARG A 423 6.67 13.65 23.72
N VAL A 424 6.72 13.14 22.51
CA VAL A 424 5.58 12.63 21.77
C VAL A 424 5.56 11.12 21.91
N ARG A 425 4.39 10.55 22.24
CA ARG A 425 4.13 9.11 22.18
C ARG A 425 2.99 8.88 21.20
N ILE A 426 3.16 7.98 20.26
CA ILE A 426 2.15 7.59 19.30
C ILE A 426 1.75 6.16 19.56
N PHE A 427 0.46 5.95 19.80
CA PHE A 427 -0.08 4.62 20.02
C PHE A 427 -0.27 3.91 18.68
N VAL A 428 0.24 2.68 18.60
CA VAL A 428 0.09 1.82 17.43
C VAL A 428 -0.97 0.79 17.76
N GLY A 429 -2.05 0.75 16.95
CA GLY A 429 -3.12 -0.23 17.12
C GLY A 429 -4.41 0.26 17.76
N ASP A 430 -4.59 1.56 17.97
CA ASP A 430 -5.90 2.12 18.25
C ASP A 430 -6.65 2.41 16.94
N GLU A 431 -7.31 1.40 16.39
CA GLU A 431 -8.46 1.62 15.54
C GLU A 431 -9.62 2.03 16.48
N GLY A 432 -9.63 3.30 16.83
CA GLY A 432 -10.75 3.90 17.49
C GLY A 432 -11.68 4.47 16.46
N LEU A 433 -12.78 3.75 16.20
CA LEU A 433 -14.07 4.21 15.64
C LEU A 433 -14.03 4.72 14.20
#